data_b5372fc584ef59cd8eaf7a5f02f934e5
#
_entry.id   b5372fc584ef59cd8eaf7a5f02f934e5
#
_cell.length_a   1.000
_cell.length_b   1.000
_cell.length_c   1.000
_cell.angle_alpha   90.00
_cell.angle_beta   90.00
_cell.angle_gamma   90.00
#
_symmetry.space_group_name_H-M   'P 1'
#
loop_
_entity.id
_entity.type
_entity.pdbx_description
1 polymer ?
#
loop_
_entity_poly.entity_id
_entity_poly.type
_entity_poly.pdbx_seq_one_letter_code
_entity_poly.pdbx_strand_id
1 'polypeptide(L)'
;PATIELTPGYFQITAVPRLAVYDPTVQFEFWFSETKIADTSQVETSARYLGTGSQWSVSGPHIKPGKDFWFYVRSVNLVGKSAFVEASGRASNDAEGYLGLFREKIGKLHLAQGLWE
;
A
#
# COMPACT_ATOMS: atom_id res chain seq x y z
N PRO A 1 14.46 -1.74 -3.07
CA PRO A 1 13.71 -1.63 -4.32
C PRO A 1 14.16 -0.43 -5.14
N ALA A 2 13.99 -0.51 -6.45
CA ALA A 2 14.31 0.62 -7.33
C ALA A 2 13.18 1.65 -7.33
N THR A 3 11.93 1.19 -7.29
CA THR A 3 10.75 2.05 -7.29
C THR A 3 9.69 1.50 -6.36
N ILE A 4 8.81 2.38 -5.89
CA ILE A 4 7.62 2.01 -5.13
C ILE A 4 6.44 2.72 -5.79
N GLU A 5 5.46 1.95 -6.25
CA GLU A 5 4.21 2.49 -6.77
C GLU A 5 3.17 2.48 -5.64
N LEU A 6 2.57 3.65 -5.38
CA LEU A 6 1.46 3.76 -4.44
C LEU A 6 0.16 3.84 -5.21
N THR A 7 -0.74 2.91 -4.94
CA THR A 7 -2.05 2.87 -5.56
C THR A 7 -3.10 3.35 -4.55
N PRO A 8 -3.77 4.50 -4.81
CA PRO A 8 -4.80 5.00 -3.91
C PRO A 8 -6.07 4.15 -3.99
N GLY A 9 -6.67 3.88 -2.84
CA GLY A 9 -7.99 3.31 -2.73
C GLY A 9 -8.83 4.13 -1.76
N TYR A 10 -10.11 3.80 -1.62
CA TYR A 10 -11.00 4.50 -0.70
C TYR A 10 -10.60 4.16 0.74
N PHE A 11 -10.06 5.16 1.47
CA PHE A 11 -9.48 4.97 2.80
C PHE A 11 -8.42 3.86 2.83
N GLN A 12 -7.64 3.78 1.75
CA GLN A 12 -6.66 2.73 1.57
C GLN A 12 -5.51 3.20 0.69
N ILE A 13 -4.30 2.71 0.95
CA ILE A 13 -3.13 2.91 0.09
C ILE A 13 -2.43 1.56 -0.02
N THR A 14 -2.11 1.16 -1.26
CA THR A 14 -1.34 -0.05 -1.53
C THR A 14 0.03 0.33 -2.05
N ALA A 15 1.08 -0.20 -1.42
CA ALA A 15 2.45 -0.01 -1.84
C ALA A 15 2.93 -1.25 -2.61
N VAL A 16 3.40 -1.04 -3.84
CA VAL A 16 3.92 -2.10 -4.71
C VAL A 16 5.35 -1.74 -5.08
N PRO A 17 6.34 -2.25 -4.34
CA PRO A 17 7.74 -2.05 -4.70
C PRO A 17 8.15 -2.93 -5.86
N ARG A 18 9.13 -2.46 -6.63
CA ARG A 18 9.69 -3.20 -7.75
C ARG A 18 11.21 -3.15 -7.72
N LEU A 19 11.83 -4.26 -8.07
CA LEU A 19 13.26 -4.32 -8.27
C LEU A 19 13.60 -3.84 -9.69
N ALA A 20 14.82 -3.31 -9.87
CA ALA A 20 15.32 -3.00 -11.21
C ALA A 20 15.43 -4.27 -12.06
N VAL A 21 15.87 -5.37 -11.44
CA VAL A 21 15.91 -6.71 -12.04
C VAL A 21 15.18 -7.67 -11.12
N TYR A 22 14.22 -8.39 -11.65
CA TYR A 22 13.41 -9.34 -10.88
C TYR A 22 14.29 -10.42 -10.24
N ASP A 23 14.08 -10.65 -8.95
CA ASP A 23 14.75 -11.69 -8.17
C ASP A 23 13.73 -12.33 -7.21
N PRO A 24 13.34 -13.60 -7.45
CA PRO A 24 12.32 -14.25 -6.62
C PRO A 24 12.77 -14.55 -5.19
N THR A 25 14.07 -14.43 -4.90
CA THR A 25 14.60 -14.66 -3.54
C THR A 25 14.48 -13.42 -2.65
N VAL A 26 14.12 -12.27 -3.22
CA VAL A 26 14.03 -11.00 -2.51
C VAL A 26 12.61 -10.80 -2.04
N GLN A 27 12.47 -10.43 -0.77
CA GLN A 27 11.24 -9.93 -0.19
C GLN A 27 11.42 -8.46 0.15
N PHE A 28 10.30 -7.76 0.41
CA PHE A 28 10.32 -6.36 0.82
C PHE A 28 9.85 -6.26 2.26
N GLU A 29 10.50 -5.37 3.00
CA GLU A 29 10.13 -5.02 4.37
C GLU A 29 9.47 -3.65 4.33
N PHE A 30 8.25 -3.55 4.87
CA PHE A 30 7.40 -2.36 4.78
C PHE A 30 7.32 -1.65 6.12
N TRP A 31 7.53 -0.34 6.09
CA TRP A 31 7.39 0.56 7.22
C TRP A 31 6.50 1.73 6.82
N PHE A 32 5.77 2.29 7.77
CA PHE A 32 4.73 3.29 7.51
C PHE A 32 4.83 4.42 8.52
N SER A 33 4.61 5.65 8.06
CA SER A 33 4.63 6.82 8.93
C SER A 33 3.58 7.84 8.48
N GLU A 34 3.01 8.54 9.45
CA GLU A 34 2.10 9.67 9.20
C GLU A 34 2.87 10.97 9.00
N THR A 35 4.18 10.95 9.22
CA THR A 35 5.07 12.10 9.04
C THR A 35 6.28 11.69 8.21
N LYS A 36 6.83 12.66 7.46
CA LYS A 36 8.04 12.42 6.69
C LYS A 36 9.23 12.21 7.62
N ILE A 37 10.01 11.15 7.35
CA ILE A 37 11.26 10.87 8.05
C ILE A 37 12.40 11.30 7.15
N ALA A 38 13.05 12.41 7.49
CA ALA A 38 14.09 13.00 6.66
C ALA A 38 15.34 12.12 6.59
N ASP A 39 15.68 11.45 7.68
CA ASP A 39 16.85 10.57 7.77
C ASP A 39 16.38 9.12 7.84
N THR A 40 16.62 8.36 6.77
CA THR A 40 16.17 6.97 6.69
C THR A 40 16.81 6.05 7.72
N SER A 41 17.92 6.46 8.35
CA SER A 41 18.49 5.72 9.49
C SER A 41 17.57 5.73 10.72
N GLN A 42 16.59 6.63 10.77
CA GLN A 42 15.61 6.74 11.85
C GLN A 42 14.30 5.99 11.58
N VAL A 43 14.16 5.34 10.44
CA VAL A 43 12.91 4.64 10.08
C VAL A 43 12.55 3.58 11.11
N GLU A 44 13.52 2.78 11.54
CA GLU A 44 13.28 1.69 12.50
C GLU A 44 12.86 2.19 13.89
N THR A 45 13.17 3.43 14.23
CA THR A 45 12.75 4.03 15.52
C THR A 45 11.50 4.88 15.41
N SER A 46 11.27 5.52 14.27
CA SER A 46 10.22 6.54 14.11
C SER A 46 9.01 6.07 13.30
N ALA A 47 9.17 5.05 12.45
CA ALA A 47 8.09 4.50 11.65
C ALA A 47 7.51 3.24 12.29
N ARG A 48 6.31 2.86 11.82
CA ARG A 48 5.65 1.63 12.24
C ARG A 48 6.03 0.50 11.29
N TYR A 49 6.53 -0.60 11.82
CA TYR A 49 6.77 -1.80 11.03
C TYR A 49 5.45 -2.47 10.66
N LEU A 50 5.26 -2.74 9.37
CA LEU A 50 4.07 -3.41 8.87
C LEU A 50 4.28 -4.93 8.68
N GLY A 51 5.39 -5.31 8.07
CA GLY A 51 5.70 -6.70 7.78
C GLY A 51 6.54 -6.85 6.51
N THR A 52 6.70 -8.08 6.07
CA THR A 52 7.43 -8.43 4.84
C THR A 52 6.49 -9.06 3.83
N GLY A 53 6.76 -8.86 2.56
CA GLY A 53 5.97 -9.44 1.47
C GLY A 53 6.32 -8.83 0.13
N SER A 54 5.49 -9.07 -0.88
CA SER A 54 5.67 -8.52 -2.23
C SER A 54 4.94 -7.19 -2.41
N GLN A 55 3.90 -6.94 -1.65
CA GLN A 55 3.16 -5.69 -1.61
C GLN A 55 2.47 -5.55 -0.25
N TRP A 56 2.00 -4.35 0.06
CA TRP A 56 1.33 -4.10 1.33
C TRP A 56 0.26 -3.03 1.18
N SER A 57 -0.91 -3.28 1.80
CA SER A 57 -1.99 -2.31 1.85
C SER A 57 -2.22 -1.87 3.28
N VAL A 58 -2.40 -0.55 3.49
CA VAL A 58 -2.89 0.01 4.73
C VAL A 58 -4.28 0.56 4.48
N SER A 59 -5.19 0.31 5.40
CA SER A 59 -6.59 0.73 5.27
C SER A 59 -7.20 1.02 6.62
N GLY A 60 -8.30 1.75 6.61
CA GLY A 60 -9.05 2.07 7.81
C GLY A 60 -9.45 3.54 7.87
N PRO A 61 -10.26 3.92 8.88
CA PRO A 61 -10.75 5.29 9.00
C PRO A 61 -9.64 6.32 9.26
N HIS A 62 -8.47 5.89 9.72
CA HIS A 62 -7.31 6.77 9.94
C HIS A 62 -6.56 7.09 8.65
N ILE A 63 -6.78 6.31 7.58
CA ILE A 63 -6.20 6.58 6.25
C ILE A 63 -7.13 7.53 5.52
N LYS A 64 -7.21 8.77 6.02
CA LYS A 64 -8.15 9.76 5.49
C LYS A 64 -7.70 10.28 4.14
N PRO A 65 -8.63 10.42 3.18
CA PRO A 65 -8.33 11.10 1.93
C PRO A 65 -7.81 12.51 2.17
N GLY A 66 -6.86 12.94 1.36
CA GLY A 66 -6.27 14.28 1.48
C GLY A 66 -5.16 14.41 2.51
N LYS A 67 -4.92 13.38 3.31
CA LYS A 67 -3.80 13.34 4.25
C LYS A 67 -2.62 12.61 3.63
N ASP A 68 -1.42 13.16 3.76
CA ASP A 68 -0.20 12.53 3.27
C ASP A 68 0.26 11.43 4.21
N PHE A 69 0.73 10.33 3.61
CA PHE A 69 1.34 9.20 4.31
C PHE A 69 2.64 8.82 3.63
N TRP A 70 3.55 8.19 4.36
CA TRP A 70 4.85 7.79 3.85
C TRP A 70 5.08 6.31 4.08
N PHE A 71 5.57 5.64 3.04
CA PHE A 71 6.05 4.28 3.11
C PHE A 71 7.56 4.28 2.96
N TYR A 72 8.21 3.47 3.76
CA TYR A 72 9.63 3.20 3.68
C TYR A 72 9.82 1.72 3.47
N VAL A 73 10.44 1.36 2.36
CA VAL A 73 10.54 -0.03 1.93
C VAL A 73 11.99 -0.35 1.64
N ARG A 74 12.45 -1.48 2.10
CA ARG A 74 13.77 -2.01 1.74
C ARG A 74 13.66 -3.44 1.28
N SER A 75 14.60 -3.84 0.42
CA SER A 75 14.73 -5.20 -0.06
C SER A 75 15.48 -6.03 0.97
N VAL A 76 15.04 -7.27 1.15
CA VAL A 76 15.63 -8.20 2.12
C VAL A 76 15.85 -9.55 1.44
N ASN A 77 17.06 -10.11 1.62
CA ASN A 77 17.36 -11.48 1.24
C ASN A 77 18.25 -12.13 2.31
N LEU A 78 18.74 -13.34 2.03
CA LEU A 78 19.59 -14.08 2.97
C LEU A 78 20.93 -13.39 3.24
N VAL A 79 21.39 -12.54 2.33
CA VAL A 79 22.67 -11.83 2.46
C VAL A 79 22.52 -10.59 3.34
N GLY A 80 21.39 -9.89 3.26
CA GLY A 80 21.20 -8.67 4.02
C GLY A 80 20.02 -7.83 3.56
N LYS A 81 20.05 -6.57 3.92
CA LYS A 81 18.97 -5.59 3.67
C LYS A 81 19.52 -4.40 2.90
N SER A 82 18.73 -3.88 1.97
CA SER A 82 19.08 -2.66 1.23
C SER A 82 18.81 -1.41 2.06
N ALA A 83 19.20 -0.24 1.53
CA ALA A 83 18.73 1.04 2.04
C ALA A 83 17.22 1.17 1.85
N PHE A 84 16.59 1.97 2.70
CA PHE A 84 15.17 2.30 2.53
C PHE A 84 14.95 3.21 1.34
N VAL A 85 13.85 2.97 0.63
CA VAL A 85 13.31 3.87 -0.39
C VAL A 85 12.01 4.44 0.15
N GLU A 86 11.82 5.75 -0.01
CA GLU A 86 10.63 6.47 0.44
C GLU A 86 9.63 6.62 -0.69
N ALA A 87 8.36 6.45 -0.38
CA ALA A 87 7.26 6.86 -1.25
C ALA A 87 6.19 7.54 -0.42
N SER A 88 5.63 8.62 -0.91
CA SER A 88 4.54 9.33 -0.25
C SER A 88 3.30 9.38 -1.12
N GLY A 89 2.15 9.37 -0.48
CA GLY A 89 0.89 9.41 -1.21
C GLY A 89 -0.30 9.60 -0.29
N ARG A 90 -1.47 9.65 -0.91
CA ARG A 90 -2.75 9.86 -0.25
C ARG A 90 -3.73 8.78 -0.65
N ALA A 91 -4.68 8.47 0.24
CA ALA A 91 -5.83 7.67 -0.12
C ALA A 91 -6.75 8.45 -1.05
N SER A 92 -7.53 7.72 -1.84
CA SER A 92 -8.55 8.31 -2.70
C SER A 92 -9.79 8.67 -1.90
N ASN A 93 -10.43 9.78 -2.26
CA ASN A 93 -11.78 10.12 -1.78
C ASN A 93 -12.85 9.72 -2.81
N ASP A 94 -12.50 8.93 -3.82
CA ASP A 94 -13.43 8.48 -4.85
C ASP A 94 -14.33 7.37 -4.33
N ALA A 95 -15.30 7.76 -3.52
CA ALA A 95 -16.32 6.85 -3.01
C ALA A 95 -17.22 6.32 -4.15
N GLU A 96 -17.42 7.13 -5.19
CA GLU A 96 -18.25 6.74 -6.33
C GLU A 96 -17.66 5.56 -7.08
N GLY A 97 -16.36 5.59 -7.37
CA GLY A 97 -15.70 4.47 -8.01
C GLY A 97 -15.77 3.19 -7.17
N TYR A 98 -15.54 3.31 -5.88
CA TYR A 98 -15.67 2.19 -4.96
C TYR A 98 -17.10 1.64 -4.92
N LEU A 99 -18.09 2.51 -4.79
CA LEU A 99 -19.51 2.13 -4.77
C LEU A 99 -19.95 1.55 -6.12
N GLY A 100 -19.44 2.07 -7.23
CA GLY A 100 -19.71 1.54 -8.55
C GLY A 100 -19.27 0.09 -8.70
N LEU A 101 -18.07 -0.22 -8.25
CA LEU A 101 -17.56 -1.60 -8.25
C LEU A 101 -18.40 -2.52 -7.36
N PHE A 102 -18.80 -2.04 -6.20
CA PHE A 102 -19.65 -2.78 -5.28
C PHE A 102 -21.04 -3.06 -5.89
N ARG A 103 -21.65 -2.03 -6.51
CA ARG A 103 -22.94 -2.19 -7.19
C ARG A 103 -22.88 -3.21 -8.33
N GLU A 104 -21.79 -3.21 -9.08
CA GLU A 104 -21.61 -4.19 -10.16
C GLU A 104 -21.61 -5.62 -9.62
N LYS A 105 -20.89 -5.86 -8.54
CA LYS A 105 -20.86 -7.19 -7.91
C LYS A 105 -22.23 -7.62 -7.38
N ILE A 106 -22.95 -6.72 -6.76
CA ILE A 106 -24.29 -6.98 -6.26
C ILE A 106 -25.26 -7.21 -7.41
N GLY A 107 -25.19 -6.40 -8.48
CA GLY A 107 -26.01 -6.55 -9.65
C GLY A 107 -25.87 -7.92 -10.30
N LYS A 108 -24.65 -8.41 -10.45
CA LYS A 108 -24.39 -9.75 -10.98
C LYS A 108 -24.96 -10.84 -10.06
N LEU A 109 -24.84 -10.67 -8.77
CA LEU A 109 -25.38 -11.60 -7.79
C LEU A 109 -26.91 -11.64 -7.87
N HIS A 110 -27.55 -10.48 -7.99
CA HIS A 110 -29.00 -10.38 -8.13
C HIS A 110 -29.50 -11.08 -9.38
N LEU A 111 -28.86 -10.83 -10.53
CA LEU A 111 -29.23 -11.47 -11.78
C LEU A 111 -29.08 -12.98 -11.70
N ALA A 112 -28.05 -13.48 -11.06
CA ALA A 112 -27.84 -14.91 -10.91
C ALA A 112 -28.86 -15.58 -10.00
N GLN A 113 -29.38 -14.87 -9.02
CA GLN A 113 -30.28 -15.42 -7.99
C GLN A 113 -31.71 -14.92 -8.10
N GLY A 114 -31.99 -13.95 -8.96
CA GLY A 114 -33.32 -13.37 -9.11
C GLY A 114 -33.87 -12.70 -7.87
N LEU A 115 -32.99 -12.15 -7.01
CA LEU A 115 -33.39 -11.63 -5.71
C LEU A 115 -33.92 -10.20 -5.72
N TRP A 116 -33.69 -9.45 -6.78
CA TRP A 116 -33.94 -8.01 -6.78
C TRP A 116 -34.73 -7.57 -8.01
N GLU A 117 -35.86 -8.07 -8.13
CA GLU A 117 -36.79 -7.70 -9.21
C GLU A 117 -37.68 -6.52 -8.80
#